data_0e39a6212173eb6042670c8de92ad699
#
_entry.id   0e39a6212173eb6042670c8de92ad699
#
_cell.length_a   1.000
_cell.length_b   1.000
_cell.length_c   1.000
_cell.angle_alpha   90.00
_cell.angle_beta   90.00
_cell.angle_gamma   90.00
#
_symmetry.space_group_name_H-M   'P 1'
#
loop_
_entity.id
_entity.type
_entity.pdbx_description
1 polymer ?
#
loop_
_entity_poly.entity_id
_entity_poly.type
_entity_poly.pdbx_seq_one_letter_code
_entity_poly.pdbx_strand_id
1 'polypeptide(L)'
;MHGVLATADDMNELGGWLTASFPGIYVVSIEIGNGYDDSFLLPMNKQVELFCANVLADEHLRDGFNMLGISQGSLIVRGAVERCSLPVYNLITMVGAHQGIFGDPSLKLLPRQFWELVSKYAYEESVQNVISIAGFWRDPFQLEKYINRSHFLPDINNEREVRNETYRMNMLKLNAFVMTYSDIDDVITPPQSGWFLGYASQSLKPETWNQSRQFTEDLIGMRTLHEQGKLHMFIGHTRHQDSEHAPDKEFFFQNILQFFNNTLP
;
A
#
# COMPACT_ATOMS: atom_id res chain seq x y z
N MET A 1 -2.61 0.54 9.61
CA MET A 1 -3.32 -0.53 8.88
C MET A 1 -2.37 -1.68 8.60
N HIS A 2 -2.69 -2.87 9.06
CA HIS A 2 -1.89 -4.09 8.93
C HIS A 2 -1.91 -4.68 7.51
N GLY A 3 -1.07 -5.71 7.28
CA GLY A 3 -1.00 -6.44 6.01
C GLY A 3 -2.04 -7.56 5.86
N VAL A 4 -1.88 -8.37 4.81
CA VAL A 4 -2.69 -9.58 4.59
C VAL A 4 -2.30 -10.66 5.61
N LEU A 5 -3.27 -11.47 6.04
CA LEU A 5 -3.08 -12.51 7.06
C LEU A 5 -2.51 -11.96 8.39
N ALA A 6 -2.91 -10.74 8.74
CA ALA A 6 -2.56 -10.05 9.97
C ALA A 6 -3.80 -9.40 10.59
N THR A 7 -3.66 -8.81 11.77
CA THR A 7 -4.73 -8.19 12.54
C THR A 7 -4.33 -6.80 13.02
N ALA A 8 -5.28 -6.02 13.55
CA ALA A 8 -5.00 -4.73 14.17
C ALA A 8 -4.02 -4.84 15.35
N ASP A 9 -4.03 -5.95 16.08
CA ASP A 9 -3.15 -6.20 17.23
C ASP A 9 -1.68 -6.29 16.84
N ASP A 10 -1.38 -6.74 15.63
CA ASP A 10 -0.01 -6.82 15.10
C ASP A 10 0.65 -5.43 14.97
N MET A 11 -0.16 -4.36 14.97
CA MET A 11 0.32 -2.97 14.94
C MET A 11 0.57 -2.37 16.32
N ASN A 12 0.32 -3.09 17.42
CA ASN A 12 0.40 -2.56 18.78
C ASN A 12 1.81 -2.12 19.17
N GLU A 13 2.85 -2.82 18.74
CA GLU A 13 4.24 -2.43 19.01
C GLU A 13 4.56 -1.08 18.35
N LEU A 14 4.23 -0.91 17.08
CA LEU A 14 4.43 0.36 16.36
C LEU A 14 3.59 1.48 16.98
N GLY A 15 2.34 1.21 17.35
CA GLY A 15 1.50 2.16 18.09
C GLY A 15 2.12 2.58 19.41
N GLY A 16 2.74 1.63 20.13
CA GLY A 16 3.49 1.91 21.36
C GLY A 16 4.70 2.83 21.14
N TRP A 17 5.42 2.70 20.03
CA TRP A 17 6.52 3.61 19.69
C TRP A 17 6.02 5.04 19.46
N LEU A 18 4.89 5.19 18.76
CA LEU A 18 4.30 6.50 18.48
C LEU A 18 3.83 7.18 19.78
N THR A 19 3.09 6.46 20.63
CA THR A 19 2.59 7.02 21.89
C THR A 19 3.71 7.36 22.87
N ALA A 20 4.80 6.60 22.86
CA ALA A 20 5.98 6.90 23.67
C ALA A 20 6.76 8.14 23.15
N SER A 21 6.77 8.34 21.82
CA SER A 21 7.49 9.45 21.17
C SER A 21 6.72 10.76 21.20
N PHE A 22 5.39 10.70 21.17
CA PHE A 22 4.50 11.87 21.12
C PHE A 22 3.44 11.77 22.23
N PRO A 23 3.73 12.23 23.46
CA PRO A 23 2.78 12.16 24.56
C PRO A 23 1.45 12.88 24.23
N GLY A 24 0.35 12.15 24.40
CA GLY A 24 -1.00 12.66 24.10
C GLY A 24 -1.48 12.44 22.65
N ILE A 25 -0.65 11.87 21.79
CA ILE A 25 -1.11 11.49 20.42
C ILE A 25 -2.18 10.41 20.53
N TYR A 26 -3.25 10.55 19.75
CA TYR A 26 -4.22 9.49 19.53
C TYR A 26 -3.72 8.55 18.45
N VAL A 27 -3.65 7.25 18.75
CA VAL A 27 -3.24 6.20 17.80
C VAL A 27 -4.29 5.12 17.77
N VAL A 28 -4.76 4.77 16.60
CA VAL A 28 -5.72 3.68 16.39
C VAL A 28 -5.25 2.77 15.27
N SER A 29 -5.28 1.47 15.50
CA SER A 29 -5.16 0.46 14.46
C SER A 29 -6.55 -0.02 14.08
N ILE A 30 -6.90 0.11 12.80
CA ILE A 30 -8.23 -0.22 12.30
C ILE A 30 -8.26 -1.68 11.88
N GLU A 31 -9.20 -2.46 12.45
CA GLU A 31 -9.51 -3.80 12.01
C GLU A 31 -10.59 -3.77 10.94
N ILE A 32 -10.46 -4.62 9.93
CA ILE A 32 -11.45 -4.78 8.86
C ILE A 32 -12.08 -6.17 8.98
N GLY A 33 -13.41 -6.21 9.16
CA GLY A 33 -14.15 -7.45 9.25
C GLY A 33 -13.74 -8.28 10.46
N ASN A 34 -13.42 -9.55 10.24
CA ASN A 34 -12.96 -10.49 11.27
C ASN A 34 -11.43 -10.50 11.47
N GLY A 35 -10.71 -9.53 10.89
CA GLY A 35 -9.26 -9.44 10.99
C GLY A 35 -8.55 -10.39 10.02
N TYR A 36 -7.83 -11.36 10.55
CA TYR A 36 -6.94 -12.23 9.80
C TYR A 36 -7.55 -12.83 8.54
N ASP A 37 -8.72 -13.48 8.64
CA ASP A 37 -9.37 -14.15 7.52
C ASP A 37 -9.87 -13.12 6.49
N ASP A 38 -10.50 -12.05 6.95
CA ASP A 38 -11.08 -11.03 6.07
C ASP A 38 -10.00 -10.18 5.39
N SER A 39 -8.81 -10.04 5.97
CA SER A 39 -7.69 -9.40 5.29
C SER A 39 -7.31 -10.11 3.98
N PHE A 40 -7.59 -11.41 3.89
CA PHE A 40 -7.32 -12.26 2.73
C PHE A 40 -8.57 -12.55 1.88
N LEU A 41 -9.73 -12.79 2.53
CA LEU A 41 -10.97 -13.27 1.87
C LEU A 41 -11.94 -12.13 1.48
N LEU A 42 -11.63 -10.88 1.80
CA LEU A 42 -12.36 -9.73 1.25
C LEU A 42 -11.59 -9.10 0.09
N PRO A 43 -12.26 -8.79 -1.03
CA PRO A 43 -11.60 -8.10 -2.14
C PRO A 43 -11.15 -6.70 -1.71
N MET A 44 -10.04 -6.23 -2.27
CA MET A 44 -9.40 -4.96 -1.90
C MET A 44 -10.34 -3.76 -1.93
N ASN A 45 -11.25 -3.69 -2.90
CA ASN A 45 -12.23 -2.62 -2.98
C ASN A 45 -13.12 -2.56 -1.75
N LYS A 46 -13.55 -3.73 -1.25
CA LYS A 46 -14.38 -3.82 -0.04
C LYS A 46 -13.59 -3.46 1.22
N GLN A 47 -12.33 -3.85 1.29
CA GLN A 47 -11.46 -3.48 2.41
C GLN A 47 -11.26 -1.96 2.49
N VAL A 48 -11.03 -1.27 1.36
CA VAL A 48 -10.93 0.19 1.31
C VAL A 48 -12.25 0.85 1.74
N GLU A 49 -13.40 0.36 1.27
CA GLU A 49 -14.71 0.87 1.65
C GLU A 49 -14.94 0.79 3.18
N LEU A 50 -14.67 -0.39 3.77
CA LEU A 50 -14.81 -0.60 5.21
C LEU A 50 -13.82 0.23 6.02
N PHE A 51 -12.58 0.34 5.55
CA PHE A 51 -11.57 1.19 6.17
C PHE A 51 -12.02 2.67 6.20
N CYS A 52 -12.50 3.18 5.08
CA CYS A 52 -13.02 4.56 5.01
C CYS A 52 -14.20 4.76 5.96
N ALA A 53 -15.12 3.80 6.04
CA ALA A 53 -16.25 3.89 6.94
C ALA A 53 -15.82 3.96 8.41
N ASN A 54 -14.83 3.14 8.81
CA ASN A 54 -14.28 3.15 10.16
C ASN A 54 -13.57 4.47 10.49
N VAL A 55 -12.75 5.00 9.56
CA VAL A 55 -12.07 6.30 9.73
C VAL A 55 -13.07 7.43 9.88
N LEU A 56 -14.10 7.47 9.05
CA LEU A 56 -15.14 8.53 9.09
C LEU A 56 -16.02 8.47 10.34
N ALA A 57 -16.15 7.31 10.96
CA ALA A 57 -16.89 7.12 12.20
C ALA A 57 -16.10 7.56 13.45
N ASP A 58 -14.77 7.65 13.37
CA ASP A 58 -13.93 8.04 14.49
C ASP A 58 -13.82 9.56 14.61
N GLU A 59 -14.40 10.10 15.68
CA GLU A 59 -14.42 11.55 15.95
C GLU A 59 -13.04 12.18 16.16
N HIS A 60 -12.06 11.39 16.64
CA HIS A 60 -10.69 11.87 16.87
C HIS A 60 -9.92 12.13 15.57
N LEU A 61 -10.39 11.59 14.45
CA LEU A 61 -9.74 11.74 13.14
C LEU A 61 -10.31 12.88 12.29
N ARG A 62 -11.33 13.62 12.77
CA ARG A 62 -12.04 14.66 11.98
C ARG A 62 -11.17 15.84 11.57
N ASP A 63 -10.28 16.26 12.46
CA ASP A 63 -9.50 17.50 12.28
C ASP A 63 -8.17 17.29 11.56
N GLY A 64 -7.95 16.05 11.07
CA GLY A 64 -6.76 15.66 10.33
C GLY A 64 -5.85 14.72 11.10
N PHE A 65 -5.16 13.84 10.39
CA PHE A 65 -4.33 12.78 10.95
C PHE A 65 -3.27 12.31 9.97
N ASN A 66 -2.26 11.61 10.49
CA ASN A 66 -1.30 10.88 9.68
C ASN A 66 -1.76 9.43 9.50
N MET A 67 -1.52 8.86 8.34
CA MET A 67 -1.99 7.53 8.00
C MET A 67 -0.81 6.64 7.63
N LEU A 68 -0.71 5.46 8.26
CA LEU A 68 0.31 4.47 7.96
C LEU A 68 -0.31 3.12 7.59
N GLY A 69 0.22 2.51 6.55
CA GLY A 69 -0.07 1.13 6.15
C GLY A 69 1.20 0.32 5.90
N ILE A 70 1.14 -0.97 6.20
CA ILE A 70 2.23 -1.92 5.96
C ILE A 70 1.74 -2.99 4.98
N SER A 71 2.58 -3.40 4.02
CA SER A 71 2.27 -4.45 3.06
C SER A 71 0.97 -4.17 2.31
N GLN A 72 0.00 -5.09 2.29
CA GLN A 72 -1.34 -4.85 1.73
C GLN A 72 -2.02 -3.63 2.35
N GLY A 73 -1.81 -3.36 3.65
CA GLY A 73 -2.35 -2.17 4.32
C GLY A 73 -1.92 -0.87 3.67
N SER A 74 -0.73 -0.82 3.05
CA SER A 74 -0.26 0.32 2.25
C SER A 74 -1.17 0.64 1.07
N LEU A 75 -1.73 -0.38 0.44
CA LEU A 75 -2.68 -0.22 -0.67
C LEU A 75 -4.05 0.24 -0.17
N ILE A 76 -4.48 -0.24 1.00
CA ILE A 76 -5.76 0.14 1.61
C ILE A 76 -5.72 1.62 2.00
N VAL A 77 -4.69 2.07 2.73
CA VAL A 77 -4.58 3.47 3.16
C VAL A 77 -4.42 4.41 1.96
N ARG A 78 -3.66 4.03 0.93
CA ARG A 78 -3.54 4.83 -0.29
C ARG A 78 -4.89 4.89 -1.03
N GLY A 79 -5.55 3.77 -1.22
CA GLY A 79 -6.88 3.73 -1.84
C GLY A 79 -7.90 4.57 -1.07
N ALA A 80 -7.80 4.64 0.25
CA ALA A 80 -8.66 5.49 1.09
C ALA A 80 -8.37 6.98 0.89
N VAL A 81 -7.09 7.39 0.80
CA VAL A 81 -6.73 8.78 0.45
C VAL A 81 -7.30 9.15 -0.91
N GLU A 82 -7.12 8.30 -1.91
CA GLU A 82 -7.56 8.57 -3.28
C GLU A 82 -9.08 8.69 -3.40
N ARG A 83 -9.85 7.81 -2.71
CA ARG A 83 -11.29 7.65 -2.92
C ARG A 83 -12.17 8.40 -1.92
N CYS A 84 -11.72 8.56 -0.66
CA CYS A 84 -12.63 8.92 0.43
C CYS A 84 -12.49 10.37 0.91
N SER A 85 -11.65 11.18 0.27
CA SER A 85 -11.44 12.61 0.60
C SER A 85 -11.18 12.85 2.09
N LEU A 86 -10.41 11.97 2.74
CA LEU A 86 -10.08 12.04 4.15
C LEU A 86 -9.09 13.18 4.43
N PRO A 87 -9.12 13.83 5.62
CA PRO A 87 -8.22 14.90 6.00
C PRO A 87 -6.84 14.35 6.43
N VAL A 88 -6.16 13.67 5.51
CA VAL A 88 -4.84 13.06 5.76
C VAL A 88 -3.74 14.10 5.56
N TYR A 89 -2.88 14.29 6.57
CA TYR A 89 -1.70 15.14 6.49
C TYR A 89 -0.57 14.43 5.74
N ASN A 90 -0.10 13.32 6.32
CA ASN A 90 0.97 12.54 5.74
C ASN A 90 0.48 11.10 5.51
N LEU A 91 0.76 10.58 4.35
CA LEU A 91 0.55 9.19 4.00
C LEU A 91 1.89 8.45 4.06
N ILE A 92 1.97 7.43 4.91
CA ILE A 92 3.16 6.57 5.05
C ILE A 92 2.80 5.16 4.60
N THR A 93 3.55 4.64 3.64
CA THR A 93 3.38 3.29 3.12
C THR A 93 4.68 2.51 3.24
N MET A 94 4.65 1.42 3.99
CA MET A 94 5.83 0.60 4.24
C MET A 94 5.70 -0.75 3.52
N VAL A 95 6.69 -1.10 2.74
CA VAL A 95 6.78 -2.34 1.96
C VAL A 95 5.49 -2.67 1.19
N GLY A 96 4.89 -1.64 0.57
CA GLY A 96 3.61 -1.75 -0.13
C GLY A 96 3.75 -2.31 -1.55
N ALA A 97 2.72 -3.01 -2.04
CA ALA A 97 2.68 -3.54 -3.41
C ALA A 97 2.10 -2.52 -4.41
N HIS A 98 2.61 -1.29 -4.44
CA HIS A 98 2.02 -0.19 -5.21
C HIS A 98 1.98 -0.42 -6.73
N GLN A 99 2.91 -1.21 -7.25
CA GLN A 99 2.90 -1.67 -8.64
C GLN A 99 2.68 -3.19 -8.75
N GLY A 100 1.98 -3.75 -7.76
CA GLY A 100 1.60 -5.15 -7.70
C GLY A 100 2.73 -6.10 -7.33
N ILE A 101 2.39 -7.38 -7.32
CA ILE A 101 3.32 -8.50 -7.13
C ILE A 101 3.15 -9.52 -8.25
N PHE A 102 4.22 -10.27 -8.53
CA PHE A 102 4.19 -11.39 -9.46
C PHE A 102 5.31 -12.39 -9.16
N GLY A 103 5.06 -13.66 -9.38
CA GLY A 103 6.06 -14.72 -9.25
C GLY A 103 5.73 -15.72 -8.15
N ASP A 104 6.67 -15.99 -7.26
CA ASP A 104 6.56 -16.98 -6.18
C ASP A 104 6.91 -16.30 -4.83
N PRO A 105 6.04 -15.42 -4.32
CA PRO A 105 6.29 -14.74 -3.04
C PRO A 105 6.48 -15.71 -1.88
N SER A 106 7.45 -15.44 -1.01
CA SER A 106 7.79 -16.29 0.13
C SER A 106 6.88 -16.06 1.35
N LEU A 107 5.58 -16.01 1.15
CA LEU A 107 4.63 -15.89 2.26
C LEU A 107 4.43 -17.26 2.94
N LYS A 108 5.01 -17.44 4.14
CA LYS A 108 5.13 -18.75 4.83
C LYS A 108 3.80 -19.50 5.01
N LEU A 109 2.69 -18.78 5.08
CA LEU A 109 1.37 -19.37 5.32
C LEU A 109 0.68 -19.83 4.01
N LEU A 110 1.19 -19.43 2.85
CA LEU A 110 0.61 -19.80 1.56
C LEU A 110 1.58 -20.72 0.81
N PRO A 111 1.16 -21.97 0.51
CA PRO A 111 2.00 -22.92 -0.18
C PRO A 111 2.24 -22.49 -1.63
N ARG A 112 3.33 -22.99 -2.23
CA ARG A 112 3.68 -22.70 -3.63
C ARG A 112 2.54 -22.95 -4.61
N GLN A 113 1.77 -24.00 -4.40
CA GLN A 113 0.60 -24.34 -5.22
C GLN A 113 -0.46 -23.23 -5.25
N PHE A 114 -0.56 -22.44 -4.17
CA PHE A 114 -1.43 -21.27 -4.14
C PHE A 114 -1.01 -20.24 -5.19
N TRP A 115 0.30 -19.94 -5.30
CA TRP A 115 0.81 -18.97 -6.28
C TRP A 115 0.62 -19.44 -7.73
N GLU A 116 0.72 -20.74 -7.97
CA GLU A 116 0.40 -21.34 -9.26
C GLU A 116 -1.09 -21.15 -9.62
N LEU A 117 -1.99 -21.28 -8.63
CA LEU A 117 -3.42 -21.01 -8.82
C LEU A 117 -3.70 -19.52 -9.00
N VAL A 118 -3.08 -18.66 -8.22
CA VAL A 118 -3.20 -17.19 -8.38
C VAL A 118 -2.73 -16.79 -9.77
N SER A 119 -1.56 -17.23 -10.20
CA SER A 119 -1.03 -16.90 -11.54
C SER A 119 -1.99 -17.32 -12.66
N LYS A 120 -2.69 -18.43 -12.48
CA LYS A 120 -3.63 -18.95 -13.49
C LYS A 120 -4.99 -18.25 -13.48
N TYR A 121 -5.50 -17.89 -12.29
CA TYR A 121 -6.88 -17.50 -12.10
C TYR A 121 -7.08 -16.09 -11.52
N ALA A 122 -6.00 -15.34 -11.23
CA ALA A 122 -6.10 -14.04 -10.59
C ALA A 122 -7.09 -13.08 -11.29
N TYR A 123 -7.22 -13.17 -12.60
CA TYR A 123 -8.08 -12.29 -13.39
C TYR A 123 -9.48 -12.86 -13.69
N GLU A 124 -9.84 -13.96 -13.04
CA GLU A 124 -11.21 -14.48 -13.11
C GLU A 124 -12.10 -13.70 -12.11
N GLU A 125 -13.32 -13.35 -12.55
CA GLU A 125 -14.29 -12.57 -11.79
C GLU A 125 -14.53 -13.15 -10.38
N SER A 126 -14.70 -14.47 -10.28
CA SER A 126 -14.92 -15.17 -9.02
C SER A 126 -13.74 -15.05 -8.04
N VAL A 127 -12.52 -14.94 -8.54
CA VAL A 127 -11.31 -14.79 -7.72
C VAL A 127 -11.12 -13.33 -7.32
N GLN A 128 -11.31 -12.39 -8.24
CA GLN A 128 -11.25 -10.95 -7.97
C GLN A 128 -12.25 -10.49 -6.90
N ASN A 129 -13.40 -11.16 -6.80
CA ASN A 129 -14.46 -10.82 -5.84
C ASN A 129 -14.26 -11.45 -4.45
N VAL A 130 -13.23 -12.27 -4.24
CA VAL A 130 -13.01 -12.97 -2.97
C VAL A 130 -11.59 -12.79 -2.46
N ILE A 131 -10.56 -12.95 -3.29
CA ILE A 131 -9.18 -13.01 -2.86
C ILE A 131 -8.52 -11.62 -2.99
N SER A 132 -8.11 -11.03 -1.86
CA SER A 132 -7.49 -9.70 -1.84
C SER A 132 -6.26 -9.59 -2.73
N ILE A 133 -5.38 -10.59 -2.66
CA ILE A 133 -4.11 -10.65 -3.42
C ILE A 133 -4.36 -10.59 -4.93
N ALA A 134 -5.44 -11.17 -5.42
CA ALA A 134 -5.79 -11.10 -6.83
C ALA A 134 -5.99 -9.65 -7.32
N GLY A 135 -6.44 -8.76 -6.45
CA GLY A 135 -6.66 -7.34 -6.76
C GLY A 135 -5.37 -6.56 -7.03
N PHE A 136 -4.21 -7.08 -6.61
CA PHE A 136 -2.90 -6.47 -6.86
C PHE A 136 -1.87 -7.44 -7.48
N TRP A 137 -2.34 -8.58 -7.99
CA TRP A 137 -1.54 -9.45 -8.84
C TRP A 137 -1.29 -8.78 -10.19
N ARG A 138 -0.02 -8.57 -10.57
CA ARG A 138 0.34 -7.87 -11.82
C ARG A 138 1.32 -8.72 -12.63
N ASP A 139 0.78 -9.54 -13.52
CA ASP A 139 1.55 -10.39 -14.42
C ASP A 139 2.17 -9.56 -15.55
N PRO A 140 3.50 -9.42 -15.62
CA PRO A 140 4.16 -8.61 -16.65
C PRO A 140 4.01 -9.19 -18.06
N PHE A 141 3.64 -10.46 -18.18
CA PHE A 141 3.41 -11.14 -19.45
C PHE A 141 1.95 -11.03 -19.92
N GLN A 142 1.04 -10.52 -19.07
CA GLN A 142 -0.38 -10.35 -19.32
C GLN A 142 -0.90 -8.96 -18.90
N LEU A 143 -0.12 -7.88 -19.13
CA LEU A 143 -0.47 -6.53 -18.68
C LEU A 143 -1.80 -6.03 -19.24
N GLU A 144 -2.15 -6.36 -20.46
CA GLU A 144 -3.46 -6.01 -21.02
C GLU A 144 -4.59 -6.67 -20.23
N LYS A 145 -4.43 -7.96 -19.88
CA LYS A 145 -5.41 -8.68 -19.07
C LYS A 145 -5.49 -8.11 -17.66
N TYR A 146 -4.34 -7.76 -17.06
CA TYR A 146 -4.26 -7.06 -15.77
C TYR A 146 -5.07 -5.76 -15.80
N ILE A 147 -4.81 -4.87 -16.76
CA ILE A 147 -5.48 -3.56 -16.85
C ILE A 147 -6.99 -3.71 -17.01
N ASN A 148 -7.44 -4.67 -17.83
CA ASN A 148 -8.84 -4.82 -18.18
C ASN A 148 -9.65 -5.68 -17.18
N ARG A 149 -9.00 -6.55 -16.41
CA ARG A 149 -9.69 -7.57 -15.60
C ARG A 149 -9.40 -7.46 -14.09
N SER A 150 -8.27 -6.89 -13.67
CA SER A 150 -8.05 -6.66 -12.25
C SER A 150 -8.96 -5.55 -11.75
N HIS A 151 -9.65 -5.79 -10.63
CA HIS A 151 -10.68 -4.86 -10.13
C HIS A 151 -10.12 -3.70 -9.33
N PHE A 152 -8.92 -3.82 -8.77
CA PHE A 152 -8.42 -2.87 -7.79
C PHE A 152 -7.21 -2.06 -8.28
N LEU A 153 -6.06 -2.71 -8.46
CA LEU A 153 -4.81 -1.99 -8.63
C LEU A 153 -4.75 -1.06 -9.86
N PRO A 154 -5.20 -1.50 -11.06
CA PRO A 154 -5.18 -0.61 -12.23
C PRO A 154 -6.16 0.56 -12.11
N ASP A 155 -7.17 0.46 -11.24
CA ASP A 155 -8.08 1.56 -10.93
C ASP A 155 -7.37 2.61 -10.06
N ILE A 156 -6.88 2.24 -8.87
CA ILE A 156 -6.21 3.19 -7.97
C ILE A 156 -4.87 3.70 -8.51
N ASN A 157 -4.27 3.01 -9.47
CA ASN A 157 -3.09 3.46 -10.19
C ASN A 157 -3.41 4.38 -11.38
N ASN A 158 -4.70 4.62 -11.68
CA ASN A 158 -5.12 5.38 -12.87
C ASN A 158 -4.50 4.86 -14.19
N GLU A 159 -4.30 3.54 -14.29
CA GLU A 159 -3.63 2.92 -15.45
C GLU A 159 -4.56 2.67 -16.63
N ARG A 160 -5.88 2.77 -16.41
CA ARG A 160 -6.90 2.60 -17.45
C ARG A 160 -6.99 3.84 -18.36
N GLU A 161 -7.63 3.67 -19.52
CA GLU A 161 -7.87 4.76 -20.48
C GLU A 161 -8.67 5.91 -19.84
N VAL A 162 -9.75 5.57 -19.14
CA VAL A 162 -10.54 6.54 -18.37
C VAL A 162 -9.94 6.70 -16.99
N ARG A 163 -9.41 7.89 -16.73
CA ARG A 163 -8.74 8.24 -15.46
C ARG A 163 -9.67 8.94 -14.51
N ASN A 164 -9.46 8.75 -13.23
CA ASN A 164 -10.17 9.47 -12.17
C ASN A 164 -9.27 10.59 -11.62
N GLU A 165 -9.53 11.82 -12.06
CA GLU A 165 -8.76 13.00 -11.62
C GLU A 165 -8.90 13.28 -10.11
N THR A 166 -9.99 12.82 -9.48
CA THR A 166 -10.17 12.96 -8.03
C THR A 166 -9.06 12.24 -7.25
N TYR A 167 -8.60 11.08 -7.73
CA TYR A 167 -7.52 10.33 -7.09
C TYR A 167 -6.23 11.18 -7.05
N ARG A 168 -5.86 11.73 -8.19
CA ARG A 168 -4.71 12.63 -8.30
C ARG A 168 -4.86 13.88 -7.42
N MET A 169 -6.01 14.53 -7.47
CA MET A 169 -6.28 15.73 -6.66
C MET A 169 -6.20 15.44 -5.15
N ASN A 170 -6.69 14.29 -4.71
CA ASN A 170 -6.63 13.91 -3.29
C ASN A 170 -5.19 13.61 -2.85
N MET A 171 -4.41 12.90 -3.65
CA MET A 171 -2.99 12.64 -3.37
C MET A 171 -2.18 13.94 -3.27
N LEU A 172 -2.46 14.94 -4.12
CA LEU A 172 -1.75 16.23 -4.11
C LEU A 172 -2.06 17.11 -2.87
N LYS A 173 -3.09 16.80 -2.09
CA LYS A 173 -3.38 17.48 -0.81
C LYS A 173 -2.42 17.07 0.31
N LEU A 174 -1.74 15.94 0.18
CA LEU A 174 -0.79 15.47 1.19
C LEU A 174 0.34 16.49 1.42
N ASN A 175 0.77 16.62 2.68
CA ASN A 175 2.00 17.32 3.01
C ASN A 175 3.22 16.45 2.67
N ALA A 176 3.13 15.16 2.96
CA ALA A 176 4.14 14.18 2.57
C ALA A 176 3.50 12.85 2.14
N PHE A 177 4.05 12.25 1.10
CA PHE A 177 3.87 10.86 0.76
C PHE A 177 5.19 10.13 0.97
N VAL A 178 5.21 9.24 1.97
CA VAL A 178 6.39 8.49 2.38
C VAL A 178 6.25 7.05 1.92
N MET A 179 7.23 6.56 1.18
CA MET A 179 7.24 5.20 0.66
C MET A 179 8.51 4.49 1.05
N THR A 180 8.36 3.23 1.47
CA THR A 180 9.52 2.36 1.68
C THR A 180 9.41 1.08 0.90
N TYR A 181 10.54 0.50 0.55
CA TYR A 181 10.66 -0.91 0.24
C TYR A 181 11.90 -1.48 0.96
N SER A 182 11.97 -2.79 1.10
CA SER A 182 13.18 -3.46 1.57
C SER A 182 13.88 -4.16 0.41
N ASP A 183 15.20 -3.98 0.29
CA ASP A 183 15.98 -4.57 -0.80
C ASP A 183 16.15 -6.10 -0.68
N ILE A 184 15.79 -6.66 0.47
CA ILE A 184 15.75 -8.12 0.74
C ILE A 184 14.31 -8.64 0.96
N ASP A 185 13.30 -7.87 0.56
CA ASP A 185 11.90 -8.31 0.60
C ASP A 185 11.70 -9.52 -0.31
N ASP A 186 11.15 -10.58 0.24
CA ASP A 186 10.92 -11.85 -0.44
C ASP A 186 9.44 -12.17 -0.68
N VAL A 187 8.55 -11.26 -0.28
CA VAL A 187 7.09 -11.33 -0.49
C VAL A 187 6.64 -10.34 -1.56
N ILE A 188 7.03 -9.08 -1.43
CA ILE A 188 6.76 -8.09 -2.48
C ILE A 188 7.76 -8.30 -3.62
N THR A 189 7.31 -8.89 -4.70
CA THR A 189 8.14 -9.23 -5.86
C THR A 189 7.63 -8.50 -7.12
N PRO A 190 8.40 -7.54 -7.67
CA PRO A 190 9.71 -7.07 -7.20
C PRO A 190 9.60 -6.15 -5.97
N PRO A 191 10.61 -6.11 -5.07
CA PRO A 191 10.59 -5.23 -3.89
C PRO A 191 10.36 -3.75 -4.23
N GLN A 192 10.89 -3.29 -5.35
CA GLN A 192 10.76 -1.93 -5.85
C GLN A 192 9.30 -1.54 -6.16
N SER A 193 8.36 -2.49 -6.13
CA SER A 193 6.91 -2.21 -6.19
C SER A 193 6.48 -1.23 -5.09
N GLY A 194 7.18 -1.22 -3.94
CA GLY A 194 7.00 -0.23 -2.88
C GLY A 194 7.24 1.22 -3.33
N TRP A 195 7.95 1.42 -4.45
CA TRP A 195 8.18 2.70 -5.10
C TRP A 195 7.50 2.81 -6.48
N PHE A 196 6.45 2.04 -6.73
CA PHE A 196 5.76 1.98 -8.03
C PHE A 196 6.63 1.50 -9.21
N LEU A 197 7.68 0.73 -8.94
CA LEU A 197 8.52 0.14 -9.95
C LEU A 197 8.23 -1.36 -10.05
N GLY A 198 7.19 -1.71 -10.79
CA GLY A 198 6.83 -3.10 -11.08
C GLY A 198 7.75 -3.72 -12.14
N TYR A 199 7.51 -4.99 -12.45
CA TYR A 199 8.19 -5.62 -13.57
C TYR A 199 7.79 -4.96 -14.88
N ALA A 200 8.78 -4.68 -15.73
CA ALA A 200 8.56 -4.16 -17.08
C ALA A 200 7.80 -5.17 -17.96
N SER A 201 7.08 -4.68 -18.96
CA SER A 201 6.34 -5.53 -19.89
C SER A 201 7.24 -6.61 -20.49
N GLN A 202 6.74 -7.86 -20.50
CA GLN A 202 7.43 -9.05 -21.00
C GLN A 202 8.79 -9.33 -20.35
N SER A 203 8.97 -8.94 -19.06
CA SER A 203 10.25 -9.01 -18.36
C SER A 203 10.05 -9.27 -16.86
N LEU A 204 11.05 -9.89 -16.23
CA LEU A 204 11.18 -9.98 -14.77
C LEU A 204 12.23 -8.96 -14.23
N LYS A 205 12.51 -7.91 -14.98
CA LYS A 205 13.32 -6.80 -14.50
C LYS A 205 12.40 -5.66 -14.08
N PRO A 206 12.60 -5.06 -12.90
CA PRO A 206 11.85 -3.88 -12.50
C PRO A 206 12.04 -2.73 -13.48
N GLU A 207 10.99 -1.94 -13.63
CA GLU A 207 11.05 -0.65 -14.34
C GLU A 207 11.98 0.33 -13.60
N THR A 208 12.53 1.27 -14.32
CA THR A 208 13.17 2.47 -13.74
C THR A 208 12.16 3.61 -13.67
N TRP A 209 12.48 4.66 -12.92
CA TRP A 209 11.65 5.87 -12.84
C TRP A 209 11.27 6.43 -14.21
N ASN A 210 12.22 6.46 -15.14
CA ASN A 210 11.99 6.95 -16.50
C ASN A 210 11.11 6.04 -17.36
N GLN A 211 10.84 4.83 -16.90
CA GLN A 211 9.96 3.85 -17.56
C GLN A 211 8.61 3.76 -16.87
N SER A 212 8.53 4.07 -15.57
CA SER A 212 7.29 4.01 -14.81
C SER A 212 6.28 5.04 -15.30
N ARG A 213 5.12 4.58 -15.76
CA ARG A 213 4.00 5.44 -16.15
C ARG A 213 3.50 6.28 -14.99
N GLN A 214 3.58 5.80 -13.77
CA GLN A 214 3.19 6.54 -12.57
C GLN A 214 3.95 7.86 -12.46
N PHE A 215 5.24 7.86 -12.82
CA PHE A 215 6.06 9.05 -12.81
C PHE A 215 6.00 9.82 -14.13
N THR A 216 6.14 9.15 -15.29
CA THR A 216 6.22 9.83 -16.59
C THR A 216 4.90 10.49 -17.00
N GLU A 217 3.75 9.88 -16.65
CA GLU A 217 2.42 10.41 -16.97
C GLU A 217 1.75 11.10 -15.77
N ASP A 218 2.38 11.08 -14.59
CA ASP A 218 1.88 11.69 -13.34
C ASP A 218 0.46 11.22 -12.95
N LEU A 219 0.21 9.92 -13.10
CA LEU A 219 -1.13 9.32 -13.07
C LEU A 219 -1.92 9.60 -11.78
N ILE A 220 -1.23 9.58 -10.64
CA ILE A 220 -1.77 9.90 -9.32
C ILE A 220 -1.04 11.06 -8.64
N GLY A 221 -0.26 11.85 -9.39
CA GLY A 221 0.46 13.02 -8.87
C GLY A 221 1.87 12.73 -8.32
N MET A 222 2.45 11.56 -8.60
CA MET A 222 3.76 11.17 -8.10
C MET A 222 4.89 12.13 -8.49
N ARG A 223 4.96 12.51 -9.77
CA ARG A 223 5.95 13.47 -10.27
C ARG A 223 5.74 14.85 -9.65
N THR A 224 4.49 15.30 -9.60
CA THR A 224 4.14 16.59 -9.00
C THR A 224 4.53 16.63 -7.52
N LEU A 225 4.24 15.59 -6.73
CA LEU A 225 4.68 15.49 -5.32
C LEU A 225 6.20 15.50 -5.20
N HIS A 226 6.91 14.81 -6.10
CA HIS A 226 8.37 14.80 -6.13
C HIS A 226 8.94 16.21 -6.38
N GLU A 227 8.43 16.90 -7.40
CA GLU A 227 8.85 18.27 -7.76
C GLU A 227 8.55 19.29 -6.65
N GLN A 228 7.51 19.03 -5.83
CA GLN A 228 7.17 19.83 -4.66
C GLN A 228 7.97 19.47 -3.40
N GLY A 229 8.86 18.49 -3.45
CA GLY A 229 9.60 17.99 -2.28
C GLY A 229 8.77 17.23 -1.25
N LYS A 230 7.58 16.76 -1.63
CA LYS A 230 6.63 16.05 -0.76
C LYS A 230 6.68 14.53 -0.88
N LEU A 231 7.45 14.00 -1.82
CA LEU A 231 7.64 12.56 -2.00
C LEU A 231 8.94 12.12 -1.32
N HIS A 232 8.83 11.28 -0.32
CA HIS A 232 9.94 10.78 0.47
C HIS A 232 10.08 9.27 0.28
N MET A 233 11.30 8.81 0.03
CA MET A 233 11.56 7.45 -0.41
C MET A 233 12.75 6.87 0.37
N PHE A 234 12.52 5.75 1.07
CA PHE A 234 13.55 5.12 1.90
C PHE A 234 13.66 3.62 1.56
N ILE A 235 14.87 3.10 1.65
CA ILE A 235 15.17 1.68 1.45
C ILE A 235 15.49 1.07 2.81
N GLY A 236 14.71 0.05 3.20
CA GLY A 236 14.99 -0.78 4.36
C GLY A 236 15.81 -2.03 3.99
N HIS A 237 16.23 -2.76 5.01
CA HIS A 237 16.98 -4.00 4.87
C HIS A 237 16.47 -5.06 5.85
N THR A 238 15.18 -5.41 5.76
CA THR A 238 14.51 -6.41 6.59
C THR A 238 13.69 -7.34 5.70
N ARG A 239 13.54 -8.59 6.10
CA ARG A 239 12.62 -9.49 5.40
C ARG A 239 11.19 -9.03 5.61
N HIS A 240 10.32 -9.28 4.65
CA HIS A 240 8.93 -8.84 4.70
C HIS A 240 8.21 -9.29 5.98
N GLN A 241 8.37 -10.55 6.36
CA GLN A 241 7.72 -11.10 7.54
C GLN A 241 8.21 -10.53 8.87
N ASP A 242 9.42 -9.98 8.89
CA ASP A 242 9.95 -9.28 10.06
C ASP A 242 9.44 -7.83 10.11
N SER A 243 8.86 -7.34 9.00
CA SER A 243 8.27 -6.00 8.87
C SER A 243 6.75 -5.97 9.09
N GLU A 244 6.06 -7.11 9.05
CA GLU A 244 4.59 -7.17 9.12
C GLU A 244 4.05 -6.84 10.52
N HIS A 245 4.82 -7.17 11.57
CA HIS A 245 4.39 -6.94 12.95
C HIS A 245 5.00 -5.66 13.52
N ALA A 246 6.26 -5.40 13.23
CA ALA A 246 6.92 -4.13 13.51
C ALA A 246 8.08 -3.96 12.51
N PRO A 247 8.16 -2.84 11.80
CA PRO A 247 9.32 -2.55 10.98
C PRO A 247 10.58 -2.52 11.85
N ASP A 248 11.76 -2.61 11.23
CA ASP A 248 13.00 -2.38 11.97
C ASP A 248 12.92 -1.07 12.75
N LYS A 249 13.06 -1.16 14.07
CA LYS A 249 12.83 -0.04 14.98
C LYS A 249 13.79 1.12 14.72
N GLU A 250 15.06 0.80 14.49
CA GLU A 250 16.08 1.83 14.24
C GLU A 250 15.76 2.55 12.91
N PHE A 251 15.46 1.80 11.87
CA PHE A 251 15.05 2.37 10.57
C PHE A 251 13.81 3.25 10.71
N PHE A 252 12.81 2.80 11.47
CA PHE A 252 11.58 3.57 11.69
C PHE A 252 11.86 4.89 12.40
N PHE A 253 12.65 4.86 13.47
CA PHE A 253 12.97 6.05 14.25
C PHE A 253 13.84 7.05 13.48
N GLN A 254 14.76 6.58 12.68
CA GLN A 254 15.67 7.43 11.90
C GLN A 254 14.98 8.07 10.69
N ASN A 255 14.07 7.37 10.03
CA ASN A 255 13.55 7.78 8.72
C ASN A 255 12.06 8.13 8.72
N ILE A 256 11.23 7.46 9.53
CA ILE A 256 9.77 7.50 9.41
C ILE A 256 9.13 8.32 10.52
N LEU A 257 9.60 8.21 11.76
CA LEU A 257 8.96 8.79 12.93
C LEU A 257 8.70 10.32 12.80
N GLN A 258 9.60 11.05 12.13
CA GLN A 258 9.47 12.48 11.90
C GLN A 258 8.16 12.89 11.21
N PHE A 259 7.58 12.04 10.38
CA PHE A 259 6.35 12.33 9.63
C PHE A 259 5.07 12.23 10.49
N PHE A 260 5.20 11.86 11.76
CA PHE A 260 4.11 11.91 12.73
C PHE A 260 4.15 13.18 13.59
N ASN A 261 5.20 13.98 13.47
CA ASN A 261 5.29 15.28 14.13
C ASN A 261 4.67 16.35 13.22
N ASN A 262 3.44 16.76 13.51
CA ASN A 262 2.71 17.75 12.70
C ASN A 262 3.28 19.19 12.81
N THR A 263 4.48 19.35 13.35
CA THR A 263 5.20 20.64 13.38
C THR A 263 6.17 20.83 12.22
N LEU A 264 6.25 19.86 11.29
CA LEU A 264 7.03 20.02 10.05
C LEU A 264 6.36 21.07 9.15
N PRO A 265 7.15 21.99 8.60
CA PRO A 265 6.64 23.09 7.77
C PRO A 265 6.07 22.60 6.45
#